data_9605dc463f342ddf6cbfbf594fd64afb
#
_entry.id   9605dc463f342ddf6cbfbf594fd64afb
#
_cell.length_a   1.000
_cell.length_b   1.000
_cell.length_c   1.000
_cell.angle_alpha   90.00
_cell.angle_beta   90.00
_cell.angle_gamma   90.00
#
_symmetry.space_group_name_H-M   'P 1'
#
loop_
_entity.id
_entity.type
_entity.pdbx_description
1 polymer ?
#
loop_
_entity_poly.entity_id
_entity_poly.type
_entity_poly.pdbx_seq_one_letter_code
_entity_poly.pdbx_strand_id
1 'polypeptide(L)'
;PLRLVGSEMCIRDRYATGEDVLAKLAANNPIVADILSYRELTKLRSTYVDALPELINPKTGRVHTTYGQAVAVTGRLASNNPNLQNIPVRTERGKEIRKAFIPRDADHVLLSADYSQIELRIVAAISGDPNMCDAFRNNKDIHTATAAKVYGIAENEVTKEMRYKAKSVNFGIIYGQGAFGLAENLGISRSEAKEIIDNYKKQFPGIQQ
;
A
#
# COMPACT_ATOMS: atom_id res chain seq x y z
N PRO A 1 -30.39 7.03 -32.45
CA PRO A 1 -30.10 8.04 -31.42
C PRO A 1 -30.09 7.48 -30.01
N LEU A 2 -30.95 6.52 -29.70
CA LEU A 2 -31.02 5.92 -28.37
C LEU A 2 -29.75 5.16 -27.93
N ARG A 3 -28.99 4.69 -28.89
CA ARG A 3 -27.73 4.02 -28.59
C ARG A 3 -26.59 4.96 -28.26
N LEU A 4 -26.71 6.22 -28.65
CA LEU A 4 -25.75 7.25 -28.25
C LEU A 4 -25.85 7.55 -26.77
N VAL A 5 -27.04 7.46 -26.18
CA VAL A 5 -27.24 7.63 -24.76
C VAL A 5 -26.42 6.60 -23.95
N GLY A 6 -26.37 5.36 -24.40
CA GLY A 6 -25.57 4.34 -23.73
C GLY A 6 -24.05 4.58 -23.83
N SER A 7 -23.59 5.10 -24.97
CA SER A 7 -22.17 5.48 -25.10
C SER A 7 -21.84 6.78 -24.37
N GLU A 8 -22.76 7.71 -24.30
CA GLU A 8 -22.58 8.95 -23.53
C GLU A 8 -22.47 8.69 -22.03
N MET A 9 -23.09 7.66 -21.51
CA MET A 9 -22.92 7.24 -20.11
C MET A 9 -21.47 6.86 -19.78
N CYS A 10 -20.65 6.55 -20.75
CA CYS A 10 -19.24 6.28 -20.58
C CYS A 10 -18.36 7.53 -20.70
N ILE A 11 -18.91 8.65 -21.17
CA ILE A 11 -18.21 9.92 -21.29
C ILE A 11 -18.31 10.66 -19.95
N ARG A 12 -17.17 10.83 -19.28
CA ARG A 12 -17.09 11.71 -18.13
C ARG A 12 -17.04 13.15 -18.59
N ASP A 13 -18.14 13.85 -18.47
CA ASP A 13 -18.30 15.28 -18.77
C ASP A 13 -17.77 16.19 -17.63
N ARG A 14 -17.20 15.61 -16.59
CA ARG A 14 -16.69 16.32 -15.40
C ARG A 14 -15.20 16.17 -15.26
N TYR A 15 -14.55 17.21 -14.75
CA TYR A 15 -13.16 17.16 -14.38
C TYR A 15 -12.92 16.13 -13.29
N ALA A 16 -11.82 15.35 -13.44
CA ALA A 16 -11.40 14.43 -12.40
C ALA A 16 -10.89 15.20 -11.18
N THR A 17 -11.46 14.90 -10.02
CA THR A 17 -11.08 15.51 -8.74
C THR A 17 -10.59 14.46 -7.76
N GLY A 18 -10.07 13.34 -8.26
CA GLY A 18 -9.42 12.32 -7.45
C GLY A 18 -8.21 12.87 -6.70
N GLU A 19 -7.82 12.21 -5.62
CA GLU A 19 -6.67 12.61 -4.81
C GLU A 19 -5.38 12.65 -5.62
N ASP A 20 -5.20 11.68 -6.52
CA ASP A 20 -4.07 11.56 -7.44
C ASP A 20 -3.92 12.75 -8.40
N VAL A 21 -5.06 13.28 -8.86
CA VAL A 21 -5.10 14.48 -9.74
C VAL A 21 -4.87 15.74 -8.93
N LEU A 22 -5.59 15.90 -7.82
CA LEU A 22 -5.49 17.09 -6.98
C LEU A 22 -4.11 17.22 -6.34
N ALA A 23 -3.47 16.13 -5.92
CA ALA A 23 -2.13 16.17 -5.34
C ALA A 23 -1.10 16.79 -6.29
N LYS A 24 -1.21 16.52 -7.60
CA LYS A 24 -0.32 17.11 -8.63
C LYS A 24 -0.53 18.63 -8.78
N LEU A 25 -1.73 19.11 -8.48
CA LEU A 25 -2.09 20.54 -8.58
C LEU A 25 -1.82 21.33 -7.29
N ALA A 26 -1.72 20.65 -6.16
CA ALA A 26 -1.59 21.26 -4.84
C ALA A 26 -0.31 22.12 -4.70
N ALA A 27 0.78 21.73 -5.35
CA ALA A 27 2.04 22.48 -5.29
C ALA A 27 1.92 23.92 -5.80
N ASN A 28 1.05 24.16 -6.77
CA ASN A 28 0.88 25.47 -7.42
C ASN A 28 -0.44 26.17 -7.04
N ASN A 29 -1.30 25.52 -6.25
CA ASN A 29 -2.63 26.03 -5.92
C ASN A 29 -2.96 25.76 -4.45
N PRO A 30 -2.79 26.75 -3.56
CA PRO A 30 -3.03 26.58 -2.11
C PRO A 30 -4.42 26.04 -1.78
N ILE A 31 -5.47 26.52 -2.46
CA ILE A 31 -6.84 26.08 -2.27
C ILE A 31 -7.00 24.55 -2.49
N VAL A 32 -6.19 23.96 -3.37
CA VAL A 32 -6.23 22.51 -3.62
C VAL A 32 -5.67 21.75 -2.43
N ALA A 33 -4.63 22.27 -1.78
CA ALA A 33 -4.09 21.67 -0.55
C ALA A 33 -5.14 21.71 0.59
N ASP A 34 -5.89 22.81 0.71
CA ASP A 34 -6.97 22.93 1.69
C ASP A 34 -8.12 21.95 1.40
N ILE A 35 -8.48 21.78 0.13
CA ILE A 35 -9.49 20.79 -0.29
C ILE A 35 -9.06 19.36 0.06
N LEU A 36 -7.79 19.02 -0.17
CA LEU A 36 -7.26 17.69 0.18
C LEU A 36 -7.28 17.48 1.69
N SER A 37 -6.83 18.46 2.47
CA SER A 37 -6.87 18.43 3.93
C SER A 37 -8.31 18.31 4.47
N TYR A 38 -9.23 19.07 3.93
CA TYR A 38 -10.65 18.99 4.28
C TYR A 38 -11.24 17.60 3.99
N ARG A 39 -10.93 17.04 2.83
CA ARG A 39 -11.40 15.69 2.46
C ARG A 39 -10.84 14.61 3.39
N GLU A 40 -9.56 14.69 3.74
CA GLU A 40 -8.95 13.78 4.71
C GLU A 40 -9.69 13.85 6.06
N LEU A 41 -9.84 15.05 6.61
CA LEU A 41 -10.49 15.27 7.89
C LEU A 41 -11.95 14.79 7.88
N THR A 42 -12.70 15.11 6.84
CA THR A 42 -14.11 14.70 6.69
C THR A 42 -14.22 13.19 6.62
N LYS A 43 -13.33 12.52 5.88
CA LYS A 43 -13.29 11.07 5.79
C LYS A 43 -12.95 10.42 7.14
N LEU A 44 -11.93 10.92 7.85
CA LEU A 44 -11.57 10.42 9.17
C LEU A 44 -12.73 10.61 10.16
N ARG A 45 -13.33 11.76 10.15
CA ARG A 45 -14.47 12.08 11.02
C ARG A 45 -15.64 11.14 10.75
N SER A 46 -16.14 11.11 9.52
CA SER A 46 -17.35 10.36 9.18
C SER A 46 -17.19 8.84 9.30
N THR A 47 -15.99 8.33 8.94
CA THR A 47 -15.75 6.87 8.92
C THR A 47 -15.38 6.31 10.29
N TYR A 48 -14.68 7.08 11.12
CA TYR A 48 -14.14 6.57 12.39
C TYR A 48 -14.68 7.33 13.61
N VAL A 49 -14.57 8.65 13.63
CA VAL A 49 -14.89 9.44 14.84
C VAL A 49 -16.37 9.41 15.15
N ASP A 50 -17.21 9.64 14.15
CA ASP A 50 -18.66 9.67 14.32
C ASP A 50 -19.26 8.25 14.28
N ALA A 51 -18.81 7.38 13.35
CA ALA A 51 -19.45 6.09 13.11
C ALA A 51 -19.07 4.99 14.12
N LEU A 52 -17.80 4.90 14.57
CA LEU A 52 -17.39 3.80 15.45
C LEU A 52 -18.04 3.83 16.84
N PRO A 53 -18.22 4.97 17.50
CA PRO A 53 -18.93 5.02 18.78
C PRO A 53 -20.37 4.49 18.71
N GLU A 54 -21.07 4.72 17.60
CA GLU A 54 -22.44 4.23 17.38
C GLU A 54 -22.51 2.70 17.25
N LEU A 55 -21.38 2.06 16.91
CA LEU A 55 -21.27 0.62 16.77
C LEU A 55 -20.82 -0.10 18.05
N ILE A 56 -20.67 0.62 19.14
CA ILE A 56 -20.32 0.01 20.43
C ILE A 56 -21.49 -0.85 20.92
N ASN A 57 -21.22 -2.13 21.07
CA ASN A 57 -22.20 -3.07 21.60
C ASN A 57 -22.47 -2.77 23.10
N PRO A 58 -23.73 -2.46 23.50
CA PRO A 58 -24.04 -2.06 24.87
C PRO A 58 -23.77 -3.15 25.91
N LYS A 59 -23.76 -4.42 25.50
CA LYS A 59 -23.48 -5.54 26.43
C LYS A 59 -21.99 -5.73 26.71
N THR A 60 -21.14 -5.45 25.71
CA THR A 60 -19.67 -5.70 25.82
C THR A 60 -18.86 -4.44 26.00
N GLY A 61 -19.44 -3.25 25.70
CA GLY A 61 -18.72 -1.98 25.64
C GLY A 61 -17.70 -1.90 24.51
N ARG A 62 -17.80 -2.75 23.50
CA ARG A 62 -16.77 -2.93 22.47
C ARG A 62 -17.38 -2.88 21.06
N VAL A 63 -16.56 -2.50 20.09
CA VAL A 63 -16.88 -2.63 18.67
C VAL A 63 -16.52 -4.05 18.20
N HIS A 64 -17.44 -4.70 17.51
CA HIS A 64 -17.26 -6.04 16.94
C HIS A 64 -17.38 -5.99 15.43
N THR A 65 -16.39 -6.52 14.73
CA THR A 65 -16.45 -6.72 13.28
C THR A 65 -16.76 -8.16 12.94
N THR A 66 -17.19 -8.40 11.72
CA THR A 66 -17.35 -9.73 11.14
C THR A 66 -16.26 -9.97 10.12
N TYR A 67 -15.55 -11.10 10.22
CA TYR A 67 -14.54 -11.51 9.25
C TYR A 67 -15.10 -12.55 8.28
N GLY A 68 -15.11 -12.19 7.00
CA GLY A 68 -15.44 -13.11 5.91
C GLY A 68 -14.19 -13.80 5.37
N GLN A 69 -14.20 -15.13 5.34
CA GLN A 69 -13.05 -15.94 4.87
C GLN A 69 -13.08 -16.20 3.36
N ALA A 70 -14.26 -16.22 2.75
CA ALA A 70 -14.47 -16.56 1.34
C ALA A 70 -14.99 -15.38 0.51
N VAL A 71 -14.55 -14.16 0.82
CA VAL A 71 -14.99 -12.93 0.13
C VAL A 71 -13.98 -12.47 -0.91
N ALA A 72 -12.69 -12.46 -0.54
CA ALA A 72 -11.64 -12.04 -1.44
C ALA A 72 -11.09 -13.23 -2.25
N VAL A 73 -11.00 -13.08 -3.57
CA VAL A 73 -10.41 -14.11 -4.47
C VAL A 73 -8.97 -14.46 -4.11
N THR A 74 -8.26 -13.58 -3.41
CA THR A 74 -6.90 -13.80 -2.93
C THR A 74 -6.81 -14.66 -1.67
N GLY A 75 -7.94 -15.10 -1.09
CA GLY A 75 -7.98 -15.80 0.19
C GLY A 75 -7.73 -14.92 1.43
N ARG A 76 -7.60 -13.58 1.25
CA ARG A 76 -7.49 -12.66 2.38
C ARG A 76 -8.81 -12.53 3.11
N LEU A 77 -8.76 -12.30 4.43
CA LEU A 77 -9.94 -11.97 5.21
C LEU A 77 -10.51 -10.61 4.79
N ALA A 78 -11.82 -10.49 4.80
CA ALA A 78 -12.52 -9.22 4.64
C ALA A 78 -13.22 -8.86 5.95
N SER A 79 -12.94 -7.68 6.49
CA SER A 79 -13.57 -7.16 7.71
C SER A 79 -14.77 -6.28 7.34
N ASN A 80 -15.95 -6.59 7.91
CA ASN A 80 -17.20 -5.89 7.61
C ASN A 80 -17.97 -5.56 8.88
N ASN A 81 -18.69 -4.45 8.85
CA ASN A 81 -19.62 -3.99 9.87
C ASN A 81 -19.00 -3.89 11.29
N PRO A 82 -18.00 -3.02 11.50
CA PRO A 82 -17.32 -2.14 10.58
C PRO A 82 -16.09 -2.77 9.92
N ASN A 83 -15.56 -2.15 8.83
CA ASN A 83 -14.29 -2.55 8.27
C ASN A 83 -13.13 -1.99 9.12
N LEU A 84 -12.54 -2.82 9.96
CA LEU A 84 -11.39 -2.46 10.82
C LEU A 84 -10.02 -2.65 10.15
N GLN A 85 -9.96 -3.23 8.94
CA GLN A 85 -8.72 -3.40 8.19
C GLN A 85 -8.23 -2.10 7.54
N ASN A 86 -9.11 -1.11 7.41
CA ASN A 86 -8.82 0.18 6.77
C ASN A 86 -8.47 1.29 7.76
N ILE A 87 -8.22 0.99 9.02
CA ILE A 87 -7.81 1.99 10.01
C ILE A 87 -6.50 2.63 9.52
N PRO A 88 -6.45 3.98 9.37
CA PRO A 88 -5.33 4.64 8.76
C PRO A 88 -4.05 4.52 9.60
N VAL A 89 -2.90 4.37 8.90
CA VAL A 89 -1.58 4.18 9.54
C VAL A 89 -0.51 5.13 9.01
N ARG A 90 -0.78 5.82 7.89
CA ARG A 90 0.25 6.57 7.16
C ARG A 90 0.36 8.02 7.61
N THR A 91 -0.77 8.70 7.83
CA THR A 91 -0.79 10.10 8.24
C THR A 91 -0.78 10.24 9.76
N GLU A 92 -0.23 11.32 10.27
CA GLU A 92 -0.22 11.59 11.72
C GLU A 92 -1.64 11.66 12.29
N ARG A 93 -2.56 12.32 11.56
CA ARG A 93 -3.99 12.38 11.93
C ARG A 93 -4.63 10.99 11.97
N GLY A 94 -4.29 10.14 11.02
CA GLY A 94 -4.76 8.76 10.99
C GLY A 94 -4.23 7.92 12.15
N LYS A 95 -2.99 8.15 12.57
CA LYS A 95 -2.40 7.48 13.75
C LYS A 95 -3.13 7.84 15.04
N GLU A 96 -3.68 9.06 15.17
CA GLU A 96 -4.47 9.45 16.34
C GLU A 96 -5.73 8.57 16.49
N ILE A 97 -6.38 8.21 15.36
CA ILE A 97 -7.52 7.29 15.38
C ILE A 97 -7.13 5.93 15.98
N ARG A 98 -5.94 5.44 15.70
CA ARG A 98 -5.48 4.15 16.24
C ARG A 98 -5.32 4.14 17.75
N LYS A 99 -5.06 5.28 18.38
CA LYS A 99 -4.94 5.39 19.86
C LYS A 99 -6.26 5.09 20.57
N ALA A 100 -7.40 5.19 19.88
CA ALA A 100 -8.70 4.81 20.42
C ALA A 100 -8.88 3.29 20.57
N PHE A 101 -8.05 2.48 19.88
CA PHE A 101 -8.09 1.03 19.98
C PHE A 101 -7.15 0.59 21.11
N ILE A 102 -7.73 0.24 22.23
CA ILE A 102 -7.04 -0.14 23.45
C ILE A 102 -7.30 -1.62 23.78
N PRO A 103 -6.43 -2.27 24.59
CA PRO A 103 -6.71 -3.59 25.13
C PRO A 103 -8.02 -3.61 25.93
N ARG A 104 -8.54 -4.80 26.17
CA ARG A 104 -9.81 -4.99 26.92
C ARG A 104 -9.75 -4.45 28.34
N ASP A 105 -8.64 -4.68 29.02
CA ASP A 105 -8.36 -4.29 30.40
C ASP A 105 -6.84 -4.29 30.65
N ALA A 106 -6.43 -4.02 31.88
CA ALA A 106 -5.02 -3.94 32.25
C ALA A 106 -4.23 -5.26 32.14
N ASP A 107 -4.94 -6.39 32.14
CA ASP A 107 -4.33 -7.73 32.04
C ASP A 107 -4.15 -8.19 30.59
N HIS A 108 -4.60 -7.38 29.63
CA HIS A 108 -4.54 -7.68 28.20
C HIS A 108 -3.63 -6.69 27.46
N VAL A 109 -3.03 -7.18 26.40
CA VAL A 109 -2.21 -6.37 25.47
C VAL A 109 -2.69 -6.56 24.03
N LEU A 110 -2.47 -5.57 23.18
CA LEU A 110 -2.62 -5.74 21.74
C LEU A 110 -1.31 -6.32 21.19
N LEU A 111 -1.38 -7.53 20.65
CA LEU A 111 -0.28 -8.16 19.93
C LEU A 111 -0.43 -7.86 18.45
N SER A 112 0.60 -7.25 17.84
CA SER A 112 0.71 -7.09 16.39
C SER A 112 1.94 -7.86 15.92
N ALA A 113 1.72 -8.87 15.09
CA ALA A 113 2.77 -9.66 14.48
C ALA A 113 2.55 -9.74 12.97
N ASP A 114 3.62 -9.54 12.21
CA ASP A 114 3.60 -9.62 10.75
C ASP A 114 4.77 -10.46 10.26
N TYR A 115 4.54 -11.23 9.21
CA TYR A 115 5.59 -12.00 8.58
C TYR A 115 6.57 -11.10 7.84
N SER A 116 7.86 -11.25 8.11
CA SER A 116 8.88 -10.49 7.39
C SER A 116 9.00 -10.93 5.94
N GLN A 117 8.64 -10.06 5.01
CA GLN A 117 8.80 -10.23 3.57
C GLN A 117 8.18 -11.53 3.03
N ILE A 118 7.04 -11.96 3.59
CA ILE A 118 6.47 -13.29 3.29
C ILE A 118 6.16 -13.49 1.79
N GLU A 119 5.64 -12.47 1.13
CA GLU A 119 5.31 -12.55 -0.30
C GLU A 119 6.56 -12.80 -1.14
N LEU A 120 7.67 -12.12 -0.85
CA LEU A 120 8.95 -12.34 -1.52
C LEU A 120 9.56 -13.70 -1.21
N ARG A 121 9.38 -14.21 0.00
CA ARG A 121 9.80 -15.56 0.38
C ARG A 121 9.02 -16.63 -0.38
N ILE A 122 7.72 -16.42 -0.55
CA ILE A 122 6.86 -17.31 -1.35
C ILE A 122 7.29 -17.28 -2.81
N VAL A 123 7.54 -16.09 -3.38
CA VAL A 123 8.04 -15.94 -4.75
C VAL A 123 9.39 -16.66 -4.91
N ALA A 124 10.31 -16.49 -3.98
CA ALA A 124 11.60 -17.19 -4.00
C ALA A 124 11.41 -18.72 -3.99
N ALA A 125 10.51 -19.22 -3.15
CA ALA A 125 10.24 -20.65 -3.04
C ALA A 125 9.58 -21.23 -4.30
N ILE A 126 8.62 -20.52 -4.89
CA ILE A 126 7.89 -20.96 -6.09
C ILE A 126 8.78 -20.86 -7.33
N SER A 127 9.49 -19.75 -7.51
CA SER A 127 10.38 -19.54 -8.67
C SER A 127 11.66 -20.37 -8.62
N GLY A 128 12.04 -20.82 -7.43
CA GLY A 128 13.32 -21.49 -7.22
C GLY A 128 14.54 -20.62 -7.55
N ASP A 129 14.36 -19.29 -7.65
CA ASP A 129 15.45 -18.37 -8.00
C ASP A 129 16.61 -18.48 -7.00
N PRO A 130 17.80 -18.87 -7.44
CA PRO A 130 18.92 -19.16 -6.53
C PRO A 130 19.36 -17.91 -5.76
N ASN A 131 19.32 -16.73 -6.39
CA ASN A 131 19.78 -15.50 -5.77
C ASN A 131 18.79 -15.02 -4.69
N MET A 132 17.47 -15.15 -4.95
CA MET A 132 16.45 -14.86 -3.93
C MET A 132 16.51 -15.86 -2.77
N CYS A 133 16.59 -17.15 -3.08
CA CYS A 133 16.67 -18.19 -2.07
C CYS A 133 17.91 -18.02 -1.18
N ASP A 134 19.08 -17.71 -1.77
CA ASP A 134 20.32 -17.48 -1.03
C ASP A 134 20.21 -16.23 -0.13
N ALA A 135 19.63 -15.14 -0.66
CA ALA A 135 19.41 -13.93 0.13
C ALA A 135 18.58 -14.21 1.39
N PHE A 136 17.49 -14.98 1.25
CA PHE A 136 16.66 -15.33 2.40
C PHE A 136 17.31 -16.33 3.37
N ARG A 137 18.06 -17.31 2.87
CA ARG A 137 18.83 -18.23 3.73
C ARG A 137 19.88 -17.52 4.57
N ASN A 138 20.48 -16.48 4.01
CA ASN A 138 21.49 -15.66 4.69
C ASN A 138 20.88 -14.46 5.45
N ASN A 139 19.54 -14.43 5.64
CA ASN A 139 18.83 -13.34 6.30
C ASN A 139 19.10 -11.94 5.73
N LYS A 140 19.46 -11.86 4.45
CA LYS A 140 19.66 -10.57 3.77
C LYS A 140 18.30 -9.87 3.55
N ASP A 141 18.31 -8.56 3.70
CA ASP A 141 17.16 -7.74 3.35
C ASP A 141 17.16 -7.46 1.85
N ILE A 142 16.27 -8.14 1.11
CA ILE A 142 16.13 -7.96 -0.34
C ILE A 142 15.83 -6.51 -0.72
N HIS A 143 15.08 -5.77 0.09
CA HIS A 143 14.79 -4.36 -0.20
C HIS A 143 16.05 -3.51 -0.11
N THR A 144 16.92 -3.77 0.86
CA THR A 144 18.23 -3.10 0.98
C THR A 144 19.16 -3.49 -0.18
N ALA A 145 19.24 -4.77 -0.51
CA ALA A 145 20.03 -5.24 -1.64
C ALA A 145 19.56 -4.65 -2.99
N THR A 146 18.25 -4.55 -3.19
CA THR A 146 17.67 -3.89 -4.36
C THR A 146 18.00 -2.40 -4.36
N ALA A 147 17.87 -1.70 -3.24
CA ALA A 147 18.22 -0.30 -3.13
C ALA A 147 19.68 -0.04 -3.48
N ALA A 148 20.60 -0.80 -2.89
CA ALA A 148 22.03 -0.70 -3.16
C ALA A 148 22.33 -0.79 -4.67
N LYS A 149 21.67 -1.71 -5.37
CA LYS A 149 21.85 -1.89 -6.82
C LYS A 149 21.19 -0.79 -7.65
N VAL A 150 19.97 -0.38 -7.28
CA VAL A 150 19.24 0.69 -7.98
C VAL A 150 19.99 2.02 -7.89
N TYR A 151 20.55 2.32 -6.73
CA TYR A 151 21.28 3.58 -6.50
C TYR A 151 22.80 3.47 -6.75
N GLY A 152 23.33 2.26 -7.05
CA GLY A 152 24.75 2.06 -7.31
C GLY A 152 25.65 2.31 -6.09
N ILE A 153 25.17 2.04 -4.89
CA ILE A 153 25.84 2.26 -3.60
C ILE A 153 26.02 0.96 -2.84
N ALA A 154 26.83 0.96 -1.79
CA ALA A 154 26.98 -0.20 -0.91
C ALA A 154 25.74 -0.36 -0.01
N GLU A 155 25.44 -1.61 0.42
CA GLU A 155 24.24 -1.89 1.25
C GLU A 155 24.22 -1.12 2.58
N ASN A 156 25.39 -0.83 3.15
CA ASN A 156 25.52 -0.05 4.37
C ASN A 156 25.26 1.46 4.19
N GLU A 157 25.24 1.95 2.96
CA GLU A 157 24.94 3.34 2.60
C GLU A 157 23.45 3.55 2.29
N VAL A 158 22.67 2.47 2.24
CA VAL A 158 21.23 2.53 1.92
C VAL A 158 20.46 3.20 3.06
N THR A 159 19.84 4.32 2.75
CA THR A 159 18.96 5.03 3.68
C THR A 159 17.60 4.35 3.83
N LYS A 160 16.86 4.68 4.90
CA LYS A 160 15.49 4.19 5.10
C LYS A 160 14.56 4.57 3.94
N GLU A 161 14.74 5.75 3.37
CA GLU A 161 13.95 6.23 2.24
C GLU A 161 14.25 5.43 0.97
N MET A 162 15.52 5.20 0.66
CA MET A 162 15.93 4.37 -0.48
C MET A 162 15.40 2.94 -0.36
N ARG A 163 15.48 2.36 0.84
CA ARG A 163 14.89 1.05 1.13
C ARG A 163 13.38 1.03 0.93
N TYR A 164 12.67 2.08 1.35
CA TYR A 164 11.23 2.19 1.15
C TYR A 164 10.86 2.27 -0.34
N LYS A 165 11.59 3.05 -1.13
CA LYS A 165 11.42 3.10 -2.59
C LYS A 165 11.70 1.74 -3.23
N ALA A 166 12.78 1.07 -2.83
CA ALA A 166 13.12 -0.27 -3.31
C ALA A 166 12.06 -1.32 -2.94
N LYS A 167 11.39 -1.17 -1.80
CA LYS A 167 10.23 -2.00 -1.46
C LYS A 167 9.13 -1.87 -2.51
N SER A 168 8.83 -0.66 -2.95
CA SER A 168 7.83 -0.42 -4.01
C SER A 168 8.27 -0.99 -5.36
N VAL A 169 9.57 -0.96 -5.67
CA VAL A 169 10.14 -1.61 -6.87
C VAL A 169 9.93 -3.12 -6.82
N ASN A 170 10.34 -3.76 -5.73
CA ASN A 170 10.24 -5.21 -5.57
C ASN A 170 8.80 -5.72 -5.72
N PHE A 171 7.87 -5.08 -5.02
CA PHE A 171 6.45 -5.45 -5.13
C PHE A 171 5.87 -5.09 -6.48
N GLY A 172 6.18 -3.90 -7.02
CA GLY A 172 5.72 -3.47 -8.32
C GLY A 172 6.08 -4.47 -9.42
N ILE A 173 7.34 -4.92 -9.47
CA ILE A 173 7.80 -5.87 -10.49
C ILE A 173 7.12 -7.23 -10.32
N ILE A 174 7.02 -7.74 -9.10
CA ILE A 174 6.37 -9.02 -8.82
C ILE A 174 4.88 -9.01 -9.17
N TYR A 175 4.20 -7.90 -8.95
CA TYR A 175 2.80 -7.71 -9.35
C TYR A 175 2.61 -7.29 -10.81
N GLY A 176 3.66 -7.33 -11.63
CA GLY A 176 3.59 -7.05 -13.07
C GLY A 176 3.50 -5.57 -13.42
N GLN A 177 3.92 -4.68 -12.53
CA GLN A 177 3.96 -3.25 -12.82
C GLN A 177 4.96 -2.96 -13.94
N GLY A 178 4.49 -2.30 -15.01
CA GLY A 178 5.35 -1.87 -16.11
C GLY A 178 6.16 -0.60 -15.79
N ALA A 179 7.09 -0.26 -16.69
CA ALA A 179 7.98 0.90 -16.55
C ALA A 179 7.24 2.24 -16.37
N PHE A 180 6.04 2.38 -16.93
CA PHE A 180 5.23 3.59 -16.76
C PHE A 180 4.78 3.77 -15.29
N GLY A 181 4.14 2.76 -14.71
CA GLY A 181 3.68 2.83 -13.33
C GLY A 181 4.82 2.92 -12.32
N LEU A 182 5.95 2.26 -12.58
CA LEU A 182 7.14 2.36 -11.74
C LEU A 182 7.75 3.77 -11.78
N ALA A 183 7.82 4.39 -12.96
CA ALA A 183 8.30 5.75 -13.14
C ALA A 183 7.46 6.77 -12.35
N GLU A 184 6.12 6.66 -12.42
CA GLU A 184 5.23 7.52 -11.64
C GLU A 184 5.42 7.34 -10.12
N ASN A 185 5.55 6.09 -9.65
CA ASN A 185 5.72 5.81 -8.22
C ASN A 185 7.04 6.31 -7.64
N LEU A 186 8.10 6.30 -8.43
CA LEU A 186 9.43 6.72 -8.00
C LEU A 186 9.75 8.17 -8.32
N GLY A 187 8.96 8.84 -9.18
CA GLY A 187 9.24 10.18 -9.68
C GLY A 187 10.46 10.25 -10.59
N ILE A 188 10.73 9.19 -11.37
CA ILE A 188 11.86 9.06 -12.29
C ILE A 188 11.39 8.97 -13.73
N SER A 189 12.34 9.03 -14.69
CA SER A 189 12.01 8.86 -16.10
C SER A 189 11.58 7.42 -16.42
N ARG A 190 10.81 7.25 -17.50
CA ARG A 190 10.39 5.92 -17.96
C ARG A 190 11.56 5.05 -18.42
N SER A 191 12.64 5.66 -18.94
CA SER A 191 13.87 4.96 -19.33
C SER A 191 14.59 4.38 -18.11
N GLU A 192 14.75 5.17 -17.06
CA GLU A 192 15.35 4.72 -15.79
C GLU A 192 14.50 3.62 -15.13
N ALA A 193 13.19 3.77 -15.12
CA ALA A 193 12.30 2.73 -14.60
C ALA A 193 12.41 1.43 -15.39
N LYS A 194 12.57 1.49 -16.72
CA LYS A 194 12.81 0.32 -17.55
C LYS A 194 14.15 -0.34 -17.23
N GLU A 195 15.20 0.44 -17.08
CA GLU A 195 16.53 -0.07 -16.71
C GLU A 195 16.51 -0.79 -15.35
N ILE A 196 15.80 -0.22 -14.36
CA ILE A 196 15.60 -0.85 -13.04
C ILE A 196 14.90 -2.20 -13.20
N ILE A 197 13.83 -2.30 -13.99
CA ILE A 197 13.11 -3.55 -14.23
C ILE A 197 14.02 -4.57 -14.93
N ASP A 198 14.75 -4.16 -15.95
CA ASP A 198 15.64 -5.04 -16.71
C ASP A 198 16.80 -5.56 -15.82
N ASN A 199 17.36 -4.71 -14.98
CA ASN A 199 18.40 -5.09 -14.03
C ASN A 199 17.86 -6.03 -12.94
N TYR A 200 16.64 -5.79 -12.44
CA TYR A 200 15.98 -6.67 -11.49
C TYR A 200 15.77 -8.08 -12.08
N LYS A 201 15.28 -8.16 -13.32
CA LYS A 201 15.07 -9.42 -14.03
C LYS A 201 16.37 -10.16 -14.31
N LYS A 202 17.45 -9.45 -14.61
CA LYS A 202 18.78 -10.06 -14.74
C LYS A 202 19.29 -10.63 -13.41
N GLN A 203 18.99 -9.96 -12.31
CA GLN A 203 19.40 -10.39 -10.97
C GLN A 203 18.61 -11.61 -10.49
N PHE A 204 17.33 -11.67 -10.80
CA PHE A 204 16.39 -12.71 -10.39
C PHE A 204 15.74 -13.36 -11.62
N PRO A 205 16.50 -14.13 -12.40
CA PRO A 205 15.99 -14.69 -13.66
C PRO A 205 14.84 -15.69 -13.48
N GLY A 206 14.79 -16.37 -12.33
CA GLY A 206 13.73 -17.33 -12.00
C GLY A 206 12.33 -16.71 -11.87
N ILE A 207 12.24 -15.41 -11.67
CA ILE A 207 10.93 -14.73 -11.56
C ILE A 207 10.21 -14.58 -12.93
N GLN A 208 10.93 -14.75 -14.03
CA GLN A 208 10.39 -14.61 -15.40
C GLN A 208 9.71 -15.88 -15.91
N GLN A 209 9.84 -16.98 -15.21
CA GLN A 209 9.22 -18.28 -15.51
C GLN A 209 7.83 -18.37 -14.88
#